data_cb2e8b07244e4b6b747c3e620fc0a016
#
_entry.id   cb2e8b07244e4b6b747c3e620fc0a016
#
_cell.length_a   1.000
_cell.length_b   1.000
_cell.length_c   1.000
_cell.angle_alpha   90.00
_cell.angle_beta   90.00
_cell.angle_gamma   90.00
#
_symmetry.space_group_name_H-M   'P 1'
#
loop_
_entity.id
_entity.type
_entity.pdbx_description
1 polymer ?
#
loop_
_entity_poly.entity_id
_entity_poly.type
_entity_poly.pdbx_seq_one_letter_code
_entity_poly.pdbx_strand_id
1 'polypeptide(L)'
;MFKKGFKNIGYFIIVFLVIGLVGCKSHRISEGEKVDIPKFTEVITLKREKDSLGIYNIENGDISKAMETKDMVDVKYNNKNSAYVFINIIEKGKELNKNKITIIKNGKRTILDNFYSASDIDISKEGNKIAYRSFKQDSLQSAEGMKIYDLENKKEIKIKSDVLVSGSLFKWLNEDEILYYGINSEKENKAKIYKYNVKENKEEVYVDNIEGICTYFMPNGDNVLLLSRQGDKFNLSYYNKKDNSFKKISEEVNQIYKGTKSTKNMYFLGKNDLENKDYLYKIDGNTLNLTKLTYDFPPKIDINGGIASDKNGSIYFSGYEDLKEQPLNEIYVYKEKDDTVEIISDKENSYHIMGER
;
A
#
# COMPACT_ATOMS: atom_id res chain seq x y z
N MET A 1 -30.09 73.98 -19.01
CA MET A 1 -29.79 73.00 -20.06
C MET A 1 -28.66 72.13 -19.50
N PHE A 2 -28.92 70.89 -19.24
CA PHE A 2 -28.10 69.72 -18.98
C PHE A 2 -28.69 68.83 -17.84
N LYS A 3 -29.68 68.09 -18.22
CA LYS A 3 -30.07 66.86 -17.51
C LYS A 3 -29.81 65.71 -18.50
N LYS A 4 -28.76 64.88 -18.25
CA LYS A 4 -28.66 63.49 -18.73
C LYS A 4 -27.32 62.93 -18.26
N GLY A 5 -27.29 61.90 -17.44
CA GLY A 5 -26.08 61.18 -17.13
C GLY A 5 -26.01 60.41 -15.79
N PHE A 6 -27.14 59.86 -15.32
CA PHE A 6 -27.06 59.03 -14.12
C PHE A 6 -28.01 57.82 -14.23
N LYS A 7 -27.87 57.02 -15.31
CA LYS A 7 -28.66 55.78 -15.44
C LYS A 7 -27.83 54.52 -15.74
N ASN A 8 -26.53 54.61 -15.89
CA ASN A 8 -25.73 53.46 -16.29
C ASN A 8 -24.74 52.92 -15.22
N ILE A 9 -24.76 53.44 -13.98
CA ILE A 9 -23.86 52.96 -12.89
C ILE A 9 -24.50 51.80 -12.11
N GLY A 10 -25.83 51.66 -12.16
CA GLY A 10 -26.52 50.58 -11.44
C GLY A 10 -26.39 49.18 -12.04
N TYR A 11 -26.12 49.07 -13.34
CA TYR A 11 -25.99 47.76 -14.01
C TYR A 11 -24.61 47.13 -13.89
N PHE A 12 -23.56 47.88 -13.66
CA PHE A 12 -22.20 47.37 -13.49
C PHE A 12 -21.93 46.75 -12.12
N ILE A 13 -22.66 47.20 -11.09
CA ILE A 13 -22.50 46.65 -9.72
C ILE A 13 -23.21 45.28 -9.56
N ILE A 14 -24.28 45.04 -10.30
CA ILE A 14 -25.03 43.78 -10.25
C ILE A 14 -24.28 42.65 -11.02
N VAL A 15 -23.53 42.99 -12.07
CA VAL A 15 -22.74 42.00 -12.83
C VAL A 15 -21.51 41.55 -12.06
N PHE A 16 -20.91 42.40 -11.22
CA PHE A 16 -19.79 42.04 -10.38
C PHE A 16 -20.14 41.19 -9.14
N LEU A 17 -21.38 41.26 -8.67
CA LEU A 17 -21.87 40.46 -7.53
C LEU A 17 -22.30 39.04 -7.94
N VAL A 18 -22.48 38.75 -9.22
CA VAL A 18 -22.80 37.42 -9.72
C VAL A 18 -21.55 36.63 -10.08
N ILE A 19 -20.40 37.28 -10.33
CA ILE A 19 -19.14 36.61 -10.63
C ILE A 19 -18.39 36.15 -9.35
N GLY A 20 -18.75 36.68 -8.18
CA GLY A 20 -18.18 36.34 -6.88
C GLY A 20 -18.66 35.00 -6.26
N LEU A 21 -19.63 34.31 -6.88
CA LEU A 21 -20.23 33.07 -6.34
C LEU A 21 -19.85 31.80 -7.09
N VAL A 22 -18.91 31.86 -8.02
CA VAL A 22 -18.39 30.69 -8.73
C VAL A 22 -16.97 30.36 -8.24
N GLY A 23 -16.81 30.09 -6.96
CA GLY A 23 -15.50 29.88 -6.36
C GLY A 23 -15.44 28.94 -5.17
N CYS A 24 -16.45 28.08 -4.99
CA CYS A 24 -16.31 26.90 -4.14
C CYS A 24 -16.90 25.71 -4.89
N LYS A 25 -16.06 25.01 -5.66
CA LYS A 25 -16.35 23.61 -5.99
C LYS A 25 -16.24 22.85 -4.66
N SER A 26 -17.36 22.81 -3.92
CA SER A 26 -17.55 21.83 -2.87
C SER A 26 -17.33 20.46 -3.51
N HIS A 27 -16.37 19.72 -3.02
CA HIS A 27 -16.12 18.34 -3.41
C HIS A 27 -17.43 17.58 -3.18
N ARG A 28 -18.10 17.24 -4.27
CA ARG A 28 -19.26 16.36 -4.22
C ARG A 28 -18.75 14.98 -3.88
N ILE A 29 -18.81 14.61 -2.61
CA ILE A 29 -18.87 13.23 -2.19
C ILE A 29 -20.15 12.72 -2.83
N SER A 30 -20.04 11.89 -3.87
CA SER A 30 -21.21 11.25 -4.47
C SER A 30 -21.70 10.21 -3.48
N GLU A 31 -22.62 10.60 -2.62
CA GLU A 31 -23.30 9.67 -1.72
C GLU A 31 -24.22 8.78 -2.54
N GLY A 32 -23.98 7.50 -2.54
CA GLY A 32 -24.94 6.57 -2.22
C GLY A 32 -25.57 5.65 -3.21
N GLU A 33 -25.00 5.15 -4.26
CA GLU A 33 -25.46 3.88 -4.80
C GLU A 33 -25.00 2.74 -3.86
N LYS A 34 -25.99 1.90 -3.46
CA LYS A 34 -25.68 0.65 -2.75
C LYS A 34 -24.93 -0.24 -3.73
N VAL A 35 -23.69 -0.52 -3.44
CA VAL A 35 -22.82 -1.38 -4.26
C VAL A 35 -22.67 -2.72 -3.57
N ASP A 36 -23.10 -3.76 -4.25
CA ASP A 36 -22.85 -5.12 -3.81
C ASP A 36 -21.50 -5.57 -4.34
N ILE A 37 -20.57 -5.89 -3.43
CA ILE A 37 -19.28 -6.47 -3.78
C ILE A 37 -19.28 -7.90 -3.29
N PRO A 38 -18.90 -8.87 -4.14
CA PRO A 38 -18.73 -10.24 -3.70
C PRO A 38 -17.65 -10.31 -2.62
N LYS A 39 -17.85 -11.20 -1.66
CA LYS A 39 -16.85 -11.43 -0.61
C LYS A 39 -15.58 -12.01 -1.25
N PHE A 40 -14.46 -11.37 -0.98
CA PHE A 40 -13.15 -11.88 -1.36
C PHE A 40 -12.68 -12.94 -0.36
N THR A 41 -11.83 -13.86 -0.80
CA THR A 41 -11.09 -14.75 0.10
C THR A 41 -9.91 -14.00 0.74
N GLU A 42 -9.20 -14.64 1.67
CA GLU A 42 -8.03 -14.05 2.34
C GLU A 42 -6.90 -13.68 1.37
N VAL A 43 -6.84 -14.41 0.25
CA VAL A 43 -5.93 -14.14 -0.85
C VAL A 43 -6.71 -14.03 -2.14
N ILE A 44 -6.43 -12.98 -2.90
CA ILE A 44 -6.97 -12.78 -4.24
C ILE A 44 -5.84 -12.55 -5.22
N THR A 45 -6.14 -12.75 -6.51
CA THR A 45 -5.27 -12.29 -7.59
C THR A 45 -6.01 -11.39 -8.54
N LEU A 46 -5.34 -10.37 -9.00
CA LEU A 46 -5.75 -9.59 -10.16
C LEU A 46 -5.21 -10.30 -11.41
N LYS A 47 -6.06 -10.46 -12.40
CA LYS A 47 -5.71 -11.09 -13.67
C LYS A 47 -6.13 -10.20 -14.82
N ARG A 48 -5.21 -9.93 -15.74
CA ARG A 48 -5.55 -9.16 -16.93
C ARG A 48 -6.43 -9.98 -17.86
N GLU A 49 -7.58 -9.44 -18.19
CA GLU A 49 -8.47 -9.90 -19.24
C GLU A 49 -8.26 -9.05 -20.52
N LYS A 50 -8.94 -9.38 -21.62
CA LYS A 50 -8.75 -8.68 -22.91
C LYS A 50 -8.96 -7.16 -22.80
N ASP A 51 -10.06 -6.74 -22.16
CA ASP A 51 -10.48 -5.33 -22.07
C ASP A 51 -10.79 -4.89 -20.62
N SER A 52 -10.41 -5.70 -19.63
CA SER A 52 -10.75 -5.50 -18.24
C SER A 52 -9.71 -6.13 -17.31
N LEU A 53 -9.92 -5.99 -16.02
CA LEU A 53 -9.18 -6.65 -14.97
C LEU A 53 -10.14 -7.51 -14.14
N GLY A 54 -9.88 -8.81 -14.09
CA GLY A 54 -10.61 -9.73 -13.23
C GLY A 54 -10.01 -9.79 -11.84
N ILE A 55 -10.85 -9.84 -10.82
CA ILE A 55 -10.48 -10.21 -9.45
C ILE A 55 -10.88 -11.65 -9.24
N TYR A 56 -9.94 -12.48 -8.83
CA TYR A 56 -10.13 -13.91 -8.60
C TYR A 56 -9.81 -14.25 -7.15
N ASN A 57 -10.69 -14.99 -6.52
CA ASN A 57 -10.44 -15.61 -5.23
C ASN A 57 -9.46 -16.76 -5.37
N ILE A 58 -8.59 -16.92 -4.39
CA ILE A 58 -7.72 -18.10 -4.24
C ILE A 58 -8.11 -18.77 -2.93
N GLU A 59 -8.55 -20.02 -3.01
CA GLU A 59 -8.94 -20.82 -1.85
C GLU A 59 -8.53 -22.28 -2.04
N ASN A 60 -7.70 -22.80 -1.13
CA ASN A 60 -7.18 -24.19 -1.17
C ASN A 60 -6.47 -24.56 -2.49
N GLY A 61 -5.89 -23.59 -3.20
CA GLY A 61 -5.26 -23.80 -4.50
C GLY A 61 -6.18 -23.59 -5.71
N ASP A 62 -7.49 -23.50 -5.50
CA ASP A 62 -8.44 -23.19 -6.56
C ASP A 62 -8.53 -21.69 -6.83
N ILE A 63 -8.62 -21.32 -8.11
CA ILE A 63 -8.75 -19.94 -8.56
C ILE A 63 -10.12 -19.73 -9.19
N SER A 64 -10.96 -18.89 -8.60
CA SER A 64 -12.32 -18.62 -9.06
C SER A 64 -12.60 -17.14 -9.25
N LYS A 65 -13.30 -16.78 -10.34
CA LYS A 65 -13.62 -15.37 -10.65
C LYS A 65 -14.61 -14.81 -9.62
N ALA A 66 -14.23 -13.74 -8.93
CA ALA A 66 -15.08 -13.02 -8.00
C ALA A 66 -15.79 -11.86 -8.66
N MET A 67 -15.08 -11.02 -9.38
CA MET A 67 -15.65 -9.89 -10.12
C MET A 67 -14.75 -9.43 -11.26
N GLU A 68 -15.27 -8.52 -12.07
CA GLU A 68 -14.54 -7.88 -13.14
C GLU A 68 -14.70 -6.37 -13.04
N THR A 69 -13.65 -5.64 -13.35
CA THR A 69 -13.63 -4.18 -13.30
C THR A 69 -12.76 -3.60 -14.41
N LYS A 70 -13.04 -2.36 -14.75
CA LYS A 70 -12.20 -1.57 -15.67
C LYS A 70 -11.38 -0.57 -14.85
N ASP A 71 -10.21 -0.24 -15.38
CA ASP A 71 -9.38 0.87 -14.90
C ASP A 71 -8.89 0.77 -13.43
N MET A 72 -9.02 -0.39 -12.78
CA MET A 72 -8.47 -0.64 -11.47
C MET A 72 -7.00 -1.07 -11.58
N VAL A 73 -6.16 -0.65 -10.63
CA VAL A 73 -4.73 -1.00 -10.57
C VAL A 73 -4.29 -1.54 -9.22
N ASP A 74 -5.04 -1.28 -8.17
CA ASP A 74 -4.74 -1.78 -6.82
C ASP A 74 -6.02 -1.94 -6.02
N VAL A 75 -6.04 -2.91 -5.10
CA VAL A 75 -7.11 -3.12 -4.14
C VAL A 75 -6.55 -3.47 -2.77
N LYS A 76 -7.14 -2.88 -1.73
CA LYS A 76 -6.96 -3.28 -0.33
C LYS A 76 -8.33 -3.58 0.24
N TYR A 77 -8.41 -4.59 1.08
CA TYR A 77 -9.69 -5.01 1.62
C TYR A 77 -9.58 -5.60 3.03
N ASN A 78 -10.69 -5.53 3.73
CA ASN A 78 -10.91 -6.17 5.02
C ASN A 78 -12.35 -6.74 5.00
N ASN A 79 -12.47 -8.06 4.90
CA ASN A 79 -13.76 -8.73 4.79
C ASN A 79 -14.57 -8.66 6.08
N LYS A 80 -13.89 -8.74 7.24
CA LYS A 80 -14.53 -8.71 8.55
C LYS A 80 -15.42 -7.47 8.71
N ASN A 81 -14.96 -6.35 8.19
CA ASN A 81 -15.66 -5.06 8.30
C ASN A 81 -16.14 -4.53 6.94
N SER A 82 -16.26 -5.41 5.93
CA SER A 82 -16.76 -5.07 4.59
C SER A 82 -16.19 -3.78 4.03
N ALA A 83 -14.87 -3.63 4.15
CA ALA A 83 -14.15 -2.46 3.66
C ALA A 83 -13.31 -2.83 2.43
N TYR A 84 -13.57 -2.18 1.30
CA TYR A 84 -12.87 -2.38 0.04
C TYR A 84 -12.41 -1.03 -0.50
N VAL A 85 -11.14 -0.93 -0.85
CA VAL A 85 -10.48 0.30 -1.30
C VAL A 85 -9.79 0.03 -2.62
N PHE A 86 -10.21 0.69 -3.67
CA PHE A 86 -9.71 0.52 -5.03
C PHE A 86 -9.00 1.78 -5.51
N ILE A 87 -7.89 1.64 -6.21
CA ILE A 87 -7.31 2.70 -7.04
C ILE A 87 -7.78 2.49 -8.47
N ASN A 88 -8.49 3.50 -9.01
CA ASN A 88 -8.98 3.48 -10.38
C ASN A 88 -8.31 4.57 -11.20
N ILE A 89 -7.72 4.22 -12.35
CA ILE A 89 -7.16 5.18 -13.30
C ILE A 89 -8.29 5.96 -13.96
N ILE A 90 -8.12 7.28 -14.03
CA ILE A 90 -8.99 8.19 -14.78
C ILE A 90 -8.34 8.51 -16.13
N GLU A 91 -7.02 8.76 -16.11
CA GLU A 91 -6.24 9.17 -17.27
C GLU A 91 -4.79 8.72 -17.11
N LYS A 92 -4.16 8.31 -18.21
CA LYS A 92 -2.74 7.96 -18.24
C LYS A 92 -1.89 9.23 -18.30
N GLY A 93 -0.94 9.37 -17.39
CA GLY A 93 0.04 10.45 -17.37
C GLY A 93 1.42 9.99 -17.85
N LYS A 94 2.39 10.88 -17.82
CA LYS A 94 3.79 10.61 -18.20
C LYS A 94 4.58 9.93 -17.08
N GLU A 95 4.52 10.48 -15.88
CA GLU A 95 5.17 9.94 -14.67
C GLU A 95 4.16 9.23 -13.78
N LEU A 96 2.96 9.81 -13.63
CA LEU A 96 1.90 9.32 -12.77
C LEU A 96 0.57 9.28 -13.52
N ASN A 97 -0.18 8.20 -13.34
CA ASN A 97 -1.55 8.17 -13.83
C ASN A 97 -2.45 9.04 -12.92
N LYS A 98 -3.30 9.86 -13.52
CA LYS A 98 -4.39 10.48 -12.78
C LYS A 98 -5.35 9.40 -12.32
N ASN A 99 -5.62 9.35 -11.03
CA ASN A 99 -6.45 8.31 -10.45
C ASN A 99 -7.38 8.84 -9.37
N LYS A 100 -8.25 7.98 -8.88
CA LYS A 100 -9.11 8.20 -7.72
C LYS A 100 -9.08 6.98 -6.81
N ILE A 101 -9.38 7.20 -5.55
CA ILE A 101 -9.63 6.11 -4.60
C ILE A 101 -11.15 5.92 -4.50
N THR A 102 -11.61 4.71 -4.80
CA THR A 102 -13.00 4.29 -4.59
C THR A 102 -13.05 3.43 -3.33
N ILE A 103 -13.77 3.88 -2.35
CA ILE A 103 -13.99 3.17 -1.08
C ILE A 103 -15.39 2.61 -1.07
N ILE A 104 -15.55 1.33 -0.72
CA ILE A 104 -16.84 0.71 -0.46
C ILE A 104 -16.80 0.16 0.96
N LYS A 105 -17.59 0.74 1.82
CA LYS A 105 -17.73 0.37 3.23
C LYS A 105 -19.18 0.06 3.54
N ASN A 106 -19.46 -1.18 3.99
CA ASN A 106 -20.84 -1.64 4.27
C ASN A 106 -21.80 -1.37 3.10
N GLY A 107 -21.37 -1.63 1.87
CA GLY A 107 -22.15 -1.41 0.65
C GLY A 107 -22.33 0.06 0.24
N LYS A 108 -21.73 1.03 0.92
CA LYS A 108 -21.80 2.45 0.56
C LYS A 108 -20.51 2.90 -0.14
N ARG A 109 -20.67 3.53 -1.31
CA ARG A 109 -19.53 4.06 -2.09
C ARG A 109 -19.15 5.46 -1.62
N THR A 110 -17.83 5.70 -1.52
CA THR A 110 -17.22 7.03 -1.34
C THR A 110 -16.07 7.15 -2.36
N ILE A 111 -15.91 8.33 -2.95
CA ILE A 111 -14.83 8.59 -3.91
C ILE A 111 -13.95 9.70 -3.36
N LEU A 112 -12.63 9.47 -3.36
CA LEU A 112 -11.62 10.49 -3.08
C LEU A 112 -10.90 10.81 -4.39
N ASP A 113 -10.96 12.06 -4.81
CA ASP A 113 -10.38 12.59 -6.06
C ASP A 113 -9.82 14.01 -5.91
N ASN A 114 -9.55 14.42 -4.65
CA ASN A 114 -8.99 15.73 -4.32
C ASN A 114 -7.46 15.82 -4.50
N PHE A 115 -6.90 14.97 -5.31
CA PHE A 115 -5.49 14.89 -5.70
C PHE A 115 -5.40 14.56 -7.19
N TYR A 116 -4.22 14.67 -7.78
CA TYR A 116 -3.98 14.17 -9.13
C TYR A 116 -3.79 12.65 -9.15
N SER A 117 -2.95 12.14 -8.26
CA SER A 117 -2.66 10.71 -8.13
C SER A 117 -2.54 10.31 -6.66
N ALA A 118 -2.90 9.08 -6.35
CA ALA A 118 -2.65 8.43 -5.07
C ALA A 118 -1.97 7.07 -5.27
N SER A 119 -1.13 6.68 -4.31
CA SER A 119 -0.44 5.39 -4.30
C SER A 119 -0.24 4.89 -2.87
N ASP A 120 0.35 3.71 -2.75
CA ASP A 120 0.84 3.15 -1.49
C ASP A 120 -0.23 3.04 -0.41
N ILE A 121 -1.45 2.61 -0.80
CA ILE A 121 -2.54 2.47 0.17
C ILE A 121 -2.22 1.38 1.18
N ASP A 122 -2.36 1.71 2.46
CA ASP A 122 -2.40 0.76 3.56
C ASP A 122 -3.70 0.94 4.35
N ILE A 123 -4.36 -0.16 4.70
CA ILE A 123 -5.64 -0.16 5.43
C ILE A 123 -5.39 -0.57 6.89
N SER A 124 -6.05 0.07 7.84
CA SER A 124 -5.94 -0.25 9.27
C SER A 124 -6.49 -1.64 9.59
N LYS A 125 -6.13 -2.18 10.75
CA LYS A 125 -6.43 -3.56 11.13
C LYS A 125 -7.92 -3.92 11.09
N GLU A 126 -8.79 -3.01 11.51
CA GLU A 126 -10.24 -3.20 11.46
C GLU A 126 -10.87 -2.59 10.19
N GLY A 127 -10.08 -2.09 9.25
CA GLY A 127 -10.58 -1.55 8.00
C GLY A 127 -11.40 -0.27 8.12
N ASN A 128 -11.18 0.54 9.16
CA ASN A 128 -11.92 1.81 9.34
C ASN A 128 -11.11 3.03 8.92
N LYS A 129 -9.82 2.86 8.63
CA LYS A 129 -8.95 3.94 8.17
C LYS A 129 -8.04 3.47 7.05
N ILE A 130 -7.67 4.39 6.17
CA ILE A 130 -6.62 4.17 5.19
C ILE A 130 -5.55 5.24 5.34
N ALA A 131 -4.30 4.84 5.07
CA ALA A 131 -3.20 5.75 4.81
C ALA A 131 -2.80 5.62 3.34
N TYR A 132 -2.46 6.73 2.71
CA TYR A 132 -2.05 6.75 1.31
C TYR A 132 -1.11 7.93 1.04
N ARG A 133 -0.33 7.83 -0.02
CA ARG A 133 0.50 8.93 -0.53
C ARG A 133 -0.25 9.63 -1.65
N SER A 134 -0.25 10.96 -1.66
CA SER A 134 -0.91 11.74 -2.71
C SER A 134 0.05 12.66 -3.45
N PHE A 135 -0.33 13.04 -4.67
CA PHE A 135 0.43 13.89 -5.58
C PHE A 135 -0.49 14.96 -6.18
N LYS A 136 0.02 16.18 -6.31
CA LYS A 136 -0.77 17.32 -6.84
C LYS A 136 -0.88 17.36 -8.35
N GLN A 137 0.11 16.78 -9.06
CA GLN A 137 0.21 16.82 -10.52
C GLN A 137 0.96 15.59 -11.04
N ASP A 138 1.08 15.47 -12.36
CA ASP A 138 1.81 14.42 -13.05
C ASP A 138 3.34 14.57 -12.84
N SER A 139 3.77 14.40 -11.59
CA SER A 139 5.19 14.41 -11.22
C SER A 139 5.40 13.78 -9.83
N LEU A 140 6.41 12.92 -9.71
CA LEU A 140 6.85 12.34 -8.43
C LEU A 140 7.30 13.40 -7.42
N GLN A 141 7.80 14.55 -7.90
CA GLN A 141 8.22 15.67 -7.06
C GLN A 141 7.04 16.44 -6.44
N SER A 142 5.81 16.24 -6.95
CA SER A 142 4.60 16.88 -6.45
C SER A 142 3.96 16.16 -5.25
N ALA A 143 4.69 15.21 -4.63
CA ALA A 143 4.21 14.46 -3.49
C ALA A 143 3.80 15.38 -2.32
N GLU A 144 2.60 15.14 -1.78
CA GLU A 144 2.07 15.86 -0.62
C GLU A 144 2.34 15.12 0.70
N GLY A 145 3.00 13.96 0.64
CA GLY A 145 3.28 13.11 1.79
C GLY A 145 2.16 12.10 2.08
N MET A 146 2.20 11.57 3.30
CA MET A 146 1.20 10.61 3.78
C MET A 146 -0.07 11.35 4.22
N LYS A 147 -1.22 10.83 3.79
CA LYS A 147 -2.55 11.26 4.23
C LYS A 147 -3.29 10.11 4.91
N ILE A 148 -4.17 10.43 5.84
CA ILE A 148 -5.02 9.44 6.52
C ILE A 148 -6.48 9.84 6.32
N TYR A 149 -7.31 8.87 5.96
CA TYR A 149 -8.74 9.05 5.80
C TYR A 149 -9.53 8.05 6.66
N ASP A 150 -10.51 8.57 7.39
CA ASP A 150 -11.45 7.80 8.21
C ASP A 150 -12.64 7.38 7.34
N LEU A 151 -12.83 6.08 7.17
CA LEU A 151 -13.85 5.50 6.31
C LEU A 151 -15.25 5.57 6.94
N GLU A 152 -15.33 5.59 8.26
CA GLU A 152 -16.60 5.67 8.99
C GLU A 152 -17.13 7.11 9.01
N ASN A 153 -16.26 8.04 9.42
CA ASN A 153 -16.61 9.46 9.52
C ASN A 153 -16.48 10.20 8.18
N LYS A 154 -15.99 9.53 7.13
CA LYS A 154 -15.81 10.07 5.76
C LYS A 154 -15.04 11.39 5.74
N LYS A 155 -13.93 11.44 6.47
CA LYS A 155 -13.11 12.66 6.58
C LYS A 155 -11.63 12.36 6.61
N GLU A 156 -10.84 13.30 6.12
CA GLU A 156 -9.40 13.30 6.28
C GLU A 156 -9.03 13.57 7.75
N ILE A 157 -8.14 12.76 8.30
CA ILE A 157 -7.53 12.97 9.62
C ILE A 157 -6.27 13.81 9.42
N LYS A 158 -6.28 15.04 9.93
CA LYS A 158 -5.13 15.92 9.90
C LYS A 158 -4.08 15.45 10.90
N ILE A 159 -2.94 15.04 10.38
CA ILE A 159 -1.78 14.65 11.20
C ILE A 159 -1.10 15.93 11.70
N LYS A 160 -0.86 16.03 13.00
CA LYS A 160 -0.06 17.08 13.62
C LYS A 160 1.36 16.55 13.78
N SER A 161 2.14 16.64 12.74
CA SER A 161 3.52 16.17 12.70
C SER A 161 4.36 17.11 11.84
N ASP A 162 5.59 17.37 12.30
CA ASP A 162 6.63 18.08 11.56
C ASP A 162 7.58 17.09 10.84
N VAL A 163 7.26 15.77 10.89
CA VAL A 163 8.06 14.73 10.28
C VAL A 163 7.75 14.63 8.79
N LEU A 164 8.77 14.77 7.98
CA LEU A 164 8.70 14.49 6.55
C LEU A 164 8.80 12.99 6.32
N VAL A 165 7.68 12.37 5.98
CA VAL A 165 7.59 10.92 5.73
C VAL A 165 8.33 10.55 4.45
N SER A 166 9.18 9.54 4.52
CA SER A 166 10.01 9.08 3.40
C SER A 166 9.22 8.14 2.49
N GLY A 167 8.79 8.65 1.35
CA GLY A 167 8.17 7.84 0.29
C GLY A 167 6.93 7.07 0.76
N SER A 168 6.94 5.75 0.54
CA SER A 168 5.88 4.81 0.90
C SER A 168 6.14 4.08 2.24
N LEU A 169 7.12 4.56 3.02
CA LEU A 169 7.52 3.92 4.27
C LEU A 169 6.58 4.28 5.41
N PHE A 170 5.35 3.82 5.33
CA PHE A 170 4.36 3.87 6.41
C PHE A 170 3.54 2.58 6.43
N LYS A 171 3.17 2.12 7.64
CA LYS A 171 2.39 0.90 7.87
C LYS A 171 1.53 1.04 9.12
N TRP A 172 0.28 0.64 9.03
CA TRP A 172 -0.55 0.53 10.22
C TRP A 172 0.00 -0.55 11.16
N LEU A 173 0.19 -0.19 12.41
CA LEU A 173 0.52 -1.12 13.49
C LEU A 173 -0.73 -1.84 13.99
N ASN A 174 -1.80 -1.06 14.17
CA ASN A 174 -3.13 -1.53 14.57
C ASN A 174 -4.22 -0.60 14.02
N GLU A 175 -5.39 -0.50 14.67
CA GLU A 175 -6.48 0.34 14.20
C GLU A 175 -6.23 1.84 14.38
N ASP A 176 -5.55 2.23 15.45
CA ASP A 176 -5.37 3.63 15.81
C ASP A 176 -3.93 4.12 15.71
N GLU A 177 -2.98 3.24 15.47
CA GLU A 177 -1.56 3.56 15.43
C GLU A 177 -0.95 3.22 14.07
N ILE A 178 -0.23 4.19 13.50
CA ILE A 178 0.52 4.03 12.26
C ILE A 178 2.00 4.31 12.51
N LEU A 179 2.86 3.46 11.96
CA LEU A 179 4.30 3.66 11.91
C LEU A 179 4.70 4.30 10.58
N TYR A 180 5.66 5.20 10.61
CA TYR A 180 6.26 5.76 9.40
C TYR A 180 7.72 6.15 9.63
N TYR A 181 8.53 5.95 8.59
CA TYR A 181 9.92 6.38 8.58
C TYR A 181 10.03 7.78 8.01
N GLY A 182 10.75 8.65 8.67
CA GLY A 182 10.90 10.04 8.24
C GLY A 182 11.89 10.82 9.07
N ILE A 183 12.03 12.10 8.76
CA ILE A 183 12.93 13.02 9.44
C ILE A 183 12.17 14.25 9.91
N ASN A 184 12.41 14.67 11.16
CA ASN A 184 12.05 15.99 11.65
C ASN A 184 13.23 16.92 11.44
N SER A 185 13.23 17.65 10.32
CA SER A 185 14.36 18.47 9.89
C SER A 185 14.66 19.66 10.79
N GLU A 186 13.72 20.08 11.65
CA GLU A 186 13.92 21.18 12.60
C GLU A 186 14.62 20.72 13.89
N LYS A 187 14.44 19.46 14.27
CA LYS A 187 14.92 18.92 15.56
C LYS A 187 16.04 17.89 15.42
N GLU A 188 16.16 17.29 14.26
CA GLU A 188 16.99 16.09 14.10
C GLU A 188 17.68 16.05 12.72
N ASN A 189 18.87 15.46 12.70
CA ASN A 189 19.65 15.23 11.49
C ASN A 189 19.63 13.77 11.01
N LYS A 190 18.86 12.91 11.69
CA LYS A 190 18.71 11.49 11.34
C LYS A 190 17.23 11.11 11.26
N ALA A 191 16.90 10.33 10.25
CA ALA A 191 15.57 9.77 10.10
C ALA A 191 15.35 8.62 11.08
N LYS A 192 14.11 8.47 11.56
CA LYS A 192 13.67 7.47 12.54
C LYS A 192 12.35 6.85 12.11
N ILE A 193 11.92 5.78 12.78
CA ILE A 193 10.54 5.34 12.68
C ILE A 193 9.76 5.98 13.83
N TYR A 194 8.71 6.70 13.45
CA TYR A 194 7.76 7.32 14.37
C TYR A 194 6.49 6.49 14.43
N LYS A 195 5.80 6.60 15.56
CA LYS A 195 4.45 6.10 15.76
C LYS A 195 3.52 7.29 15.96
N TYR A 196 2.42 7.30 15.23
CA TYR A 196 1.36 8.29 15.40
C TYR A 196 0.08 7.60 15.83
N ASN A 197 -0.45 8.00 16.98
CA ASN A 197 -1.76 7.58 17.45
C ASN A 197 -2.80 8.59 16.92
N VAL A 198 -3.63 8.15 15.97
CA VAL A 198 -4.61 9.03 15.29
C VAL A 198 -5.77 9.43 16.20
N LYS A 199 -6.09 8.63 17.22
CA LYS A 199 -7.16 8.90 18.17
C LYS A 199 -6.73 9.94 19.21
N GLU A 200 -5.51 9.81 19.70
CA GLU A 200 -4.93 10.71 20.71
C GLU A 200 -4.27 11.94 20.07
N ASN A 201 -4.06 11.91 18.74
CA ASN A 201 -3.34 12.92 17.99
C ASN A 201 -1.93 13.16 18.54
N LYS A 202 -1.22 12.05 18.83
CA LYS A 202 0.09 12.05 19.50
C LYS A 202 1.12 11.32 18.66
N GLU A 203 2.28 11.94 18.50
CA GLU A 203 3.46 11.38 17.86
C GLU A 203 4.53 11.04 18.88
N GLU A 204 5.22 9.93 18.67
CA GLU A 204 6.40 9.55 19.44
C GLU A 204 7.43 8.82 18.56
N VAL A 205 8.70 8.87 18.95
CA VAL A 205 9.75 8.05 18.34
C VAL A 205 9.52 6.60 18.72
N TYR A 206 9.39 5.73 17.72
CA TYR A 206 9.15 4.31 17.91
C TYR A 206 10.41 3.47 17.81
N VAL A 207 11.21 3.70 16.75
CA VAL A 207 12.53 3.11 16.58
C VAL A 207 13.52 4.23 16.34
N ASP A 208 14.49 4.33 17.24
CA ASP A 208 15.64 5.23 17.13
C ASP A 208 16.90 4.45 16.71
N ASN A 209 17.98 5.16 16.46
CA ASN A 209 19.32 4.60 16.21
C ASN A 209 19.39 3.60 15.06
N ILE A 210 18.60 3.81 14.00
CA ILE A 210 18.70 3.02 12.77
C ILE A 210 20.05 3.31 12.10
N GLU A 211 20.84 2.26 11.86
CA GLU A 211 22.10 2.37 11.14
C GLU A 211 21.84 2.60 9.64
N GLY A 212 22.22 3.78 9.13
CA GLY A 212 22.03 4.16 7.74
C GLY A 212 20.59 4.60 7.44
N ILE A 213 20.13 4.33 6.22
CA ILE A 213 18.82 4.73 5.70
C ILE A 213 17.91 3.48 5.67
N CYS A 214 16.74 3.56 6.30
CA CYS A 214 15.74 2.50 6.18
C CYS A 214 15.16 2.49 4.77
N THR A 215 15.23 1.34 4.10
CA THR A 215 14.70 1.12 2.75
C THR A 215 13.41 0.30 2.76
N TYR A 216 13.19 -0.46 3.83
CA TYR A 216 11.98 -1.25 4.05
C TYR A 216 11.74 -1.47 5.54
N PHE A 217 10.51 -1.50 5.96
CA PHE A 217 10.13 -2.04 7.26
C PHE A 217 8.75 -2.70 7.24
N MET A 218 8.57 -3.66 8.16
CA MET A 218 7.32 -4.40 8.35
C MET A 218 7.06 -4.60 9.85
N PRO A 219 5.94 -4.12 10.40
CA PRO A 219 5.56 -4.40 11.77
C PRO A 219 5.25 -5.89 11.99
N ASN A 220 5.68 -6.42 13.14
CA ASN A 220 5.36 -7.77 13.59
C ASN A 220 4.98 -7.76 15.08
N GLY A 221 3.67 -7.63 15.37
CA GLY A 221 3.23 -7.19 16.70
C GLY A 221 3.81 -5.82 17.01
N ASP A 222 4.36 -5.65 18.19
CA ASP A 222 5.05 -4.42 18.60
C ASP A 222 6.50 -4.34 18.09
N ASN A 223 7.00 -5.38 17.43
CA ASN A 223 8.35 -5.41 16.91
C ASN A 223 8.38 -4.99 15.43
N VAL A 224 9.58 -4.75 14.90
CA VAL A 224 9.74 -4.30 13.51
C VAL A 224 10.87 -5.07 12.84
N LEU A 225 10.56 -5.72 11.72
CA LEU A 225 11.57 -6.15 10.76
C LEU A 225 11.95 -4.94 9.91
N LEU A 226 13.22 -4.65 9.74
CA LEU A 226 13.69 -3.55 8.91
C LEU A 226 14.92 -3.90 8.10
N LEU A 227 14.99 -3.36 6.89
CA LEU A 227 16.17 -3.34 6.05
C LEU A 227 16.71 -1.93 6.01
N SER A 228 17.98 -1.75 6.35
CA SER A 228 18.68 -0.48 6.23
C SER A 228 19.92 -0.59 5.35
N ARG A 229 20.33 0.56 4.80
CA ARG A 229 21.51 0.68 3.95
C ARG A 229 22.44 1.76 4.48
N GLN A 230 23.73 1.42 4.64
CA GLN A 230 24.78 2.34 4.99
C GLN A 230 25.94 2.23 3.97
N GLY A 231 26.05 3.20 3.08
CA GLY A 231 26.94 3.08 1.91
C GLY A 231 26.50 1.93 1.02
N ASP A 232 27.40 0.95 0.82
CA ASP A 232 27.13 -0.27 0.05
C ASP A 232 26.75 -1.47 0.93
N LYS A 233 26.65 -1.29 2.24
CA LYS A 233 26.28 -2.36 3.17
C LYS A 233 24.79 -2.31 3.47
N PHE A 234 24.19 -3.50 3.48
CA PHE A 234 22.81 -3.71 3.88
C PHE A 234 22.75 -4.44 5.22
N ASN A 235 21.74 -4.12 6.00
CA ASN A 235 21.52 -4.72 7.30
C ASN A 235 20.04 -5.06 7.47
N LEU A 236 19.70 -6.34 7.30
CA LEU A 236 18.40 -6.87 7.68
C LEU A 236 18.41 -7.13 9.18
N SER A 237 17.57 -6.45 9.94
CA SER A 237 17.54 -6.53 11.39
C SER A 237 16.12 -6.59 11.93
N TYR A 238 15.99 -7.09 13.13
CA TYR A 238 14.76 -7.16 13.89
C TYR A 238 14.85 -6.29 15.14
N TYR A 239 14.01 -5.30 15.23
CA TYR A 239 13.88 -4.44 16.40
C TYR A 239 12.88 -5.02 17.38
N ASN A 240 13.33 -5.29 18.62
CA ASN A 240 12.51 -5.70 19.74
C ASN A 240 12.10 -4.45 20.54
N LYS A 241 10.81 -4.15 20.53
CA LYS A 241 10.27 -2.96 21.21
C LYS A 241 10.42 -3.05 22.72
N LYS A 242 10.26 -4.26 23.30
CA LYS A 242 10.31 -4.47 24.75
C LYS A 242 11.68 -4.13 25.32
N ASP A 243 12.72 -4.57 24.63
CA ASP A 243 14.11 -4.42 25.08
C ASP A 243 14.80 -3.22 24.43
N ASN A 244 14.11 -2.54 23.52
CA ASN A 244 14.62 -1.42 22.72
C ASN A 244 15.95 -1.76 22.03
N SER A 245 16.03 -2.97 21.49
CA SER A 245 17.27 -3.56 20.96
C SER A 245 17.11 -4.07 19.52
N PHE A 246 18.22 -4.09 18.79
CA PHE A 246 18.29 -4.68 17.46
C PHE A 246 18.98 -6.04 17.49
N LYS A 247 18.41 -7.01 16.79
CA LYS A 247 19.08 -8.26 16.43
C LYS A 247 19.30 -8.27 14.93
N LYS A 248 20.56 -8.33 14.51
CA LYS A 248 20.94 -8.49 13.12
C LYS A 248 20.56 -9.88 12.63
N ILE A 249 19.95 -9.96 11.46
CA ILE A 249 19.54 -11.22 10.81
C ILE A 249 20.48 -11.57 9.66
N SER A 250 20.73 -10.59 8.74
CA SER A 250 21.52 -10.86 7.53
C SER A 250 22.11 -9.57 6.96
N GLU A 251 23.24 -9.70 6.24
CA GLU A 251 23.81 -8.66 5.36
C GLU A 251 23.68 -9.02 3.88
N GLU A 252 23.15 -10.21 3.56
CA GLU A 252 23.06 -10.70 2.18
C GLU A 252 21.81 -10.21 1.43
N VAL A 253 20.80 -9.72 2.15
CA VAL A 253 19.59 -9.19 1.55
C VAL A 253 19.78 -7.69 1.31
N ASN A 254 19.80 -7.29 0.04
CA ASN A 254 20.01 -5.88 -0.34
C ASN A 254 18.70 -5.16 -0.72
N GLN A 255 17.62 -5.90 -0.97
CA GLN A 255 16.30 -5.33 -1.27
C GLN A 255 15.19 -6.23 -0.77
N ILE A 256 14.14 -5.62 -0.23
CA ILE A 256 12.85 -6.25 0.03
C ILE A 256 11.80 -5.50 -0.79
N TYR A 257 11.08 -6.23 -1.63
CA TYR A 257 10.04 -5.68 -2.50
C TYR A 257 8.71 -5.63 -1.80
N LYS A 258 8.28 -6.77 -1.26
CA LYS A 258 7.02 -6.94 -0.53
C LYS A 258 7.17 -8.04 0.51
N GLY A 259 6.41 -7.93 1.59
CA GLY A 259 6.36 -8.92 2.65
C GLY A 259 4.96 -9.19 3.13
N THR A 260 4.79 -10.37 3.71
CA THR A 260 3.59 -10.83 4.40
C THR A 260 3.98 -11.60 5.66
N LYS A 261 3.01 -11.95 6.47
CA LYS A 261 3.23 -12.74 7.68
C LYS A 261 2.14 -13.77 7.86
N SER A 262 2.53 -14.97 8.25
CA SER A 262 1.61 -15.96 8.82
C SER A 262 1.49 -15.75 10.33
N THR A 263 0.79 -16.64 11.02
CA THR A 263 0.65 -16.59 12.48
C THR A 263 1.98 -16.65 13.24
N LYS A 264 3.01 -17.28 12.67
CA LYS A 264 4.29 -17.53 13.35
C LYS A 264 5.48 -16.86 12.67
N ASN A 265 5.47 -16.79 11.35
CA ASN A 265 6.65 -16.46 10.54
C ASN A 265 6.40 -15.22 9.67
N MET A 266 7.49 -14.57 9.30
CA MET A 266 7.50 -13.47 8.33
C MET A 266 8.05 -13.97 7.00
N TYR A 267 7.47 -13.52 5.90
CA TYR A 267 7.87 -13.88 4.54
C TYR A 267 8.03 -12.63 3.71
N PHE A 268 9.00 -12.64 2.80
CA PHE A 268 9.18 -11.54 1.87
C PHE A 268 9.83 -11.98 0.55
N LEU A 269 9.51 -11.25 -0.50
CA LEU A 269 10.23 -11.29 -1.75
C LEU A 269 11.41 -10.33 -1.64
N GLY A 270 12.60 -10.82 -1.85
CA GLY A 270 13.81 -10.02 -1.68
C GLY A 270 14.96 -10.47 -2.56
N LYS A 271 15.92 -9.57 -2.77
CA LYS A 271 17.11 -9.79 -3.57
C LYS A 271 18.29 -10.17 -2.69
N ASN A 272 19.02 -11.22 -3.09
CA ASN A 272 20.30 -11.56 -2.50
C ASN A 272 21.42 -10.76 -3.19
N ASP A 273 22.25 -10.10 -2.42
CA ASP A 273 23.32 -9.24 -2.94
C ASP A 273 24.42 -10.04 -3.63
N LEU A 274 24.84 -11.15 -3.02
CA LEU A 274 25.96 -11.97 -3.52
C LEU A 274 25.62 -12.71 -4.81
N GLU A 275 24.39 -13.24 -4.88
CA GLU A 275 23.92 -14.04 -6.01
C GLU A 275 23.23 -13.19 -7.09
N ASN A 276 22.89 -11.94 -6.76
CA ASN A 276 22.13 -11.02 -7.61
C ASN A 276 20.82 -11.64 -8.12
N LYS A 277 20.18 -12.46 -7.31
CA LYS A 277 18.96 -13.22 -7.63
C LYS A 277 17.87 -12.94 -6.60
N ASP A 278 16.62 -12.97 -7.05
CA ASP A 278 15.44 -12.75 -6.21
C ASP A 278 14.94 -14.08 -5.64
N TYR A 279 14.51 -14.06 -4.37
CA TYR A 279 14.04 -15.23 -3.63
C TYR A 279 12.80 -14.92 -2.82
N LEU A 280 12.02 -15.96 -2.53
CA LEU A 280 11.10 -15.96 -1.40
C LEU A 280 11.91 -16.35 -0.15
N TYR A 281 11.84 -15.49 0.86
CA TYR A 281 12.50 -15.69 2.15
C TYR A 281 11.49 -15.93 3.26
N LYS A 282 11.88 -16.74 4.24
CA LYS A 282 11.20 -16.94 5.51
C LYS A 282 12.11 -16.49 6.65
N ILE A 283 11.53 -15.76 7.61
CA ILE A 283 12.13 -15.52 8.93
C ILE A 283 11.26 -16.25 9.96
N ASP A 284 11.86 -17.20 10.66
CA ASP A 284 11.23 -17.89 11.77
C ASP A 284 10.94 -16.90 12.91
N GLY A 285 9.71 -16.84 13.36
CA GLY A 285 9.28 -15.83 14.33
C GLY A 285 9.85 -16.03 15.73
N ASN A 286 10.36 -17.21 16.07
CA ASN A 286 10.94 -17.50 17.39
C ASN A 286 12.47 -17.33 17.38
N THR A 287 13.12 -17.90 16.40
CA THR A 287 14.60 -17.94 16.34
C THR A 287 15.19 -16.75 15.58
N LEU A 288 14.39 -16.12 14.70
CA LEU A 288 14.76 -15.10 13.73
C LEU A 288 15.76 -15.60 12.67
N ASN A 289 15.82 -16.92 12.45
CA ASN A 289 16.62 -17.48 11.38
C ASN A 289 16.02 -17.17 10.03
N LEU A 290 16.86 -16.73 9.10
CA LEU A 290 16.52 -16.47 7.70
C LEU A 290 16.74 -17.73 6.87
N THR A 291 15.75 -18.09 6.07
CA THR A 291 15.82 -19.22 5.13
C THR A 291 15.37 -18.77 3.75
N LYS A 292 16.12 -19.13 2.71
CA LYS A 292 15.67 -19.05 1.31
C LYS A 292 14.71 -20.23 1.07
N LEU A 293 13.55 -20.00 0.49
CA LEU A 293 12.54 -21.03 0.21
C LEU A 293 12.52 -21.42 -1.27
N THR A 294 12.97 -20.52 -2.15
CA THR A 294 13.05 -20.77 -3.59
C THR A 294 14.51 -20.76 -4.02
N TYR A 295 14.97 -21.79 -4.73
CA TYR A 295 16.31 -21.86 -5.30
C TYR A 295 16.26 -21.90 -6.82
N ASP A 296 15.75 -23.00 -7.38
CA ASP A 296 15.62 -23.20 -8.82
C ASP A 296 14.16 -23.28 -9.28
N PHE A 297 13.22 -23.30 -8.35
CA PHE A 297 11.78 -23.32 -8.65
C PHE A 297 10.99 -22.33 -7.77
N PRO A 298 10.26 -21.39 -8.38
CA PRO A 298 10.32 -21.08 -9.82
C PRO A 298 11.71 -20.56 -10.23
N PRO A 299 12.08 -20.67 -11.50
CA PRO A 299 13.37 -20.17 -12.01
C PRO A 299 13.58 -18.68 -11.77
N LYS A 300 12.50 -17.89 -11.79
CA LYS A 300 12.53 -16.44 -11.55
C LYS A 300 11.29 -15.99 -10.78
N ILE A 301 11.49 -15.21 -9.74
CA ILE A 301 10.41 -14.55 -8.99
C ILE A 301 9.91 -13.31 -9.75
N ASP A 302 8.59 -13.10 -9.80
CA ASP A 302 8.03 -11.83 -10.20
C ASP A 302 7.94 -10.89 -9.00
N ILE A 303 8.90 -10.00 -8.89
CA ILE A 303 9.01 -9.03 -7.79
C ILE A 303 7.83 -8.03 -7.73
N ASN A 304 7.12 -7.86 -8.84
CA ASN A 304 5.96 -6.98 -8.96
C ASN A 304 4.63 -7.74 -8.73
N GLY A 305 4.65 -9.06 -8.85
CA GLY A 305 3.45 -9.90 -8.82
C GLY A 305 2.79 -10.04 -7.44
N GLY A 306 3.42 -9.52 -6.39
CA GLY A 306 2.84 -9.51 -5.06
C GLY A 306 3.15 -10.77 -4.23
N ILE A 307 2.78 -10.70 -2.96
CA ILE A 307 2.88 -11.80 -1.99
C ILE A 307 1.74 -11.68 -0.98
N ALA A 308 1.13 -12.79 -0.61
CA ALA A 308 0.09 -12.85 0.43
C ALA A 308 0.14 -14.19 1.17
N SER A 309 -0.45 -14.22 2.36
CA SER A 309 -0.64 -15.44 3.15
C SER A 309 -2.11 -15.66 3.45
N ASP A 310 -2.53 -16.93 3.49
CA ASP A 310 -3.84 -17.30 4.03
C ASP A 310 -3.76 -17.67 5.52
N LYS A 311 -4.90 -17.95 6.13
CA LYS A 311 -5.01 -18.37 7.54
C LYS A 311 -4.37 -19.74 7.83
N ASN A 312 -4.18 -20.56 6.80
CA ASN A 312 -3.56 -21.88 6.92
C ASN A 312 -2.03 -21.79 6.90
N GLY A 313 -1.48 -20.59 6.64
CA GLY A 313 -0.04 -20.31 6.55
C GLY A 313 0.55 -20.59 5.17
N SER A 314 -0.27 -20.85 4.15
CA SER A 314 0.22 -20.93 2.77
C SER A 314 0.62 -19.55 2.27
N ILE A 315 1.71 -19.48 1.53
CA ILE A 315 2.26 -18.22 1.01
C ILE A 315 2.13 -18.24 -0.51
N TYR A 316 1.36 -17.30 -1.03
CA TYR A 316 1.11 -17.14 -2.46
C TYR A 316 1.97 -16.02 -3.03
N PHE A 317 2.58 -16.25 -4.18
CA PHE A 317 3.44 -15.30 -4.88
C PHE A 317 3.43 -15.60 -6.38
N SER A 318 3.98 -14.68 -7.18
CA SER A 318 4.07 -14.87 -8.62
C SER A 318 5.52 -15.13 -9.06
N GLY A 319 5.68 -15.86 -10.13
CA GLY A 319 6.97 -16.17 -10.73
C GLY A 319 6.84 -16.57 -12.21
N TYR A 320 7.96 -16.92 -12.82
CA TYR A 320 8.05 -17.30 -14.21
C TYR A 320 8.60 -18.71 -14.32
N GLU A 321 8.05 -19.54 -15.20
CA GLU A 321 8.57 -20.86 -15.52
C GLU A 321 9.87 -20.81 -16.31
N ASP A 322 10.14 -19.70 -16.98
CA ASP A 322 11.31 -19.48 -17.81
C ASP A 322 12.11 -18.26 -17.33
N LEU A 323 13.43 -18.28 -17.55
CA LEU A 323 14.32 -17.14 -17.28
C LEU A 323 14.14 -15.98 -18.26
N LYS A 324 13.41 -16.19 -19.37
CA LYS A 324 13.09 -15.13 -20.31
C LYS A 324 12.20 -14.09 -19.65
N GLU A 325 12.48 -12.83 -19.95
CA GLU A 325 11.58 -11.75 -19.58
C GLU A 325 10.26 -11.91 -20.35
N GLN A 326 9.27 -12.40 -19.66
CA GLN A 326 7.92 -12.55 -20.22
C GLN A 326 6.99 -11.56 -19.50
N PRO A 327 6.01 -10.99 -20.21
CA PRO A 327 4.98 -10.15 -19.59
C PRO A 327 3.98 -10.98 -18.76
N LEU A 328 4.03 -12.31 -18.89
CA LEU A 328 3.10 -13.25 -18.26
C LEU A 328 3.83 -14.05 -17.20
N ASN A 329 3.19 -14.22 -16.07
CA ASN A 329 3.66 -14.96 -14.91
C ASN A 329 2.67 -16.06 -14.51
N GLU A 330 3.06 -16.86 -13.54
CA GLU A 330 2.29 -17.93 -12.92
C GLU A 330 2.09 -17.64 -11.44
N ILE A 331 1.11 -18.29 -10.82
CA ILE A 331 0.88 -18.24 -9.38
C ILE A 331 1.49 -19.48 -8.72
N TYR A 332 2.34 -19.23 -7.74
CA TYR A 332 2.97 -20.25 -6.91
C TYR A 332 2.42 -20.18 -5.49
N VAL A 333 2.38 -21.32 -4.83
CA VAL A 333 2.09 -21.44 -3.40
C VAL A 333 3.20 -22.21 -2.69
N TYR A 334 3.75 -21.61 -1.64
CA TYR A 334 4.60 -22.31 -0.68
C TYR A 334 3.72 -22.83 0.46
N LYS A 335 3.75 -24.13 0.69
CA LYS A 335 3.06 -24.81 1.78
C LYS A 335 4.04 -25.12 2.91
N GLU A 336 3.95 -24.40 4.01
CA GLU A 336 4.90 -24.52 5.11
C GLU A 336 4.90 -25.92 5.74
N LYS A 337 3.74 -26.58 5.79
CA LYS A 337 3.60 -27.93 6.38
C LYS A 337 4.41 -28.98 5.66
N ASP A 338 4.47 -28.87 4.34
CA ASP A 338 5.08 -29.87 3.47
C ASP A 338 6.46 -29.42 2.96
N ASP A 339 6.82 -28.17 3.22
CA ASP A 339 8.03 -27.48 2.72
C ASP A 339 8.16 -27.55 1.20
N THR A 340 7.02 -27.36 0.49
CA THR A 340 6.93 -27.48 -0.97
C THR A 340 6.48 -26.18 -1.61
N VAL A 341 6.93 -25.97 -2.85
CA VAL A 341 6.44 -24.92 -3.75
C VAL A 341 5.71 -25.59 -4.92
N GLU A 342 4.50 -25.18 -5.20
CA GLU A 342 3.66 -25.72 -6.26
C GLU A 342 3.11 -24.60 -7.15
N ILE A 343 2.85 -24.88 -8.44
CA ILE A 343 2.08 -24.01 -9.34
C ILE A 343 0.60 -24.30 -9.12
N ILE A 344 -0.21 -23.24 -9.06
CA ILE A 344 -1.67 -23.38 -8.93
C ILE A 344 -2.45 -22.73 -10.09
N SER A 345 -1.80 -21.93 -10.93
CA SER A 345 -2.44 -21.37 -12.12
C SER A 345 -2.49 -22.38 -13.26
N ASP A 346 -3.61 -22.43 -13.98
CA ASP A 346 -3.78 -23.33 -15.13
C ASP A 346 -2.98 -22.89 -16.36
N LYS A 347 -2.59 -21.62 -16.40
CA LYS A 347 -1.84 -21.00 -17.51
C LYS A 347 -1.21 -19.68 -17.09
N GLU A 348 -0.17 -19.29 -17.79
CA GLU A 348 0.44 -17.96 -17.67
C GLU A 348 -0.56 -16.82 -17.92
N ASN A 349 -0.44 -15.77 -17.15
CA ASN A 349 -1.16 -14.51 -17.31
C ASN A 349 -0.40 -13.38 -16.58
N SER A 350 -0.91 -12.16 -16.64
CA SER A 350 -0.44 -11.08 -15.76
C SER A 350 -1.19 -11.15 -14.43
N TYR A 351 -0.69 -11.96 -13.50
CA TYR A 351 -1.24 -12.10 -12.16
C TYR A 351 -0.60 -11.13 -11.17
N HIS A 352 -1.40 -10.61 -10.25
CA HIS A 352 -0.92 -9.80 -9.14
C HIS A 352 -1.60 -10.22 -7.84
N ILE A 353 -0.82 -10.79 -6.92
CA ILE A 353 -1.29 -11.39 -5.67
C ILE A 353 -1.51 -10.31 -4.61
N MET A 354 -2.64 -10.39 -3.92
CA MET A 354 -3.00 -9.50 -2.84
C MET A 354 -3.63 -10.27 -1.68
N GLY A 355 -3.33 -9.84 -0.48
CA GLY A 355 -3.88 -10.42 0.75
C GLY A 355 -4.86 -9.51 1.45
N GLU A 356 -5.74 -10.12 2.24
CA GLU A 356 -6.58 -9.44 3.21
C GLU A 356 -5.72 -8.79 4.29
N ARG A 357 -6.19 -7.65 4.84
CA ARG A 357 -5.56 -6.96 5.96
C ARG A 357 -6.18 -7.36 7.27
#